data_b100b7c6fbfff131acc2d9b9a15b93dc
#
_entry.id   b100b7c6fbfff131acc2d9b9a15b93dc
#
_cell.length_a   1.000
_cell.length_b   1.000
_cell.length_c   1.000
_cell.angle_alpha   90.00
_cell.angle_beta   90.00
_cell.angle_gamma   90.00
#
_symmetry.space_group_name_H-M   'P 1'
#
loop_
_entity.id
_entity.type
_entity.pdbx_description
1 polymer ?
#
loop_
_entity_poly.entity_id
_entity_poly.type
_entity_poly.pdbx_seq_one_letter_code
_entity_poly.pdbx_strand_id
1 'polypeptide(L)'
;MLNIIFMGTPDFAKESLKCLVEAKHNILAVVTNPDKPQGRGMKMVASPVKQYALENGLEIYQPEKVRNNTEFIEKMKALKPDVICVVAYGKILPQELLNIPKLGCINVHGSLLPKYRGAAPIQWAVLNGDKTTGITTMYMDAGMDTGDMILKQEVEIGEDETTGELWDKLTKIGGELLVKTLDLIEQGKAPKEKQGEDFTMAPMLSKEMAKIDWQNQTAEQIKNLIRGLNPIMGAYTFLDGKKLKFWKAKLMSEQELLTTFPELKEYEYKLNELEAGTILFTNPKQGLFIKAKQGILQILEIQAENAKRMSTSDFLRG
;
A
#
# COMPACT_ATOMS: atom_id res chain seq x y z
N MET A 1 -10.21 -6.80 28.89
CA MET A 1 -10.85 -5.67 28.18
C MET A 1 -10.04 -4.41 28.44
N LEU A 2 -9.42 -3.85 27.41
CA LEU A 2 -8.50 -2.70 27.52
C LEU A 2 -9.20 -1.38 27.20
N ASN A 3 -8.73 -0.30 27.82
CA ASN A 3 -9.08 1.07 27.49
C ASN A 3 -8.13 1.59 26.39
N ILE A 4 -8.67 1.85 25.19
CA ILE A 4 -7.89 2.11 23.99
C ILE A 4 -8.13 3.51 23.46
N ILE A 5 -7.06 4.24 23.12
CA ILE A 5 -7.10 5.33 22.15
C ILE A 5 -6.67 4.74 20.81
N PHE A 6 -7.49 4.93 19.78
CA PHE A 6 -7.21 4.48 18.43
C PHE A 6 -6.79 5.65 17.55
N MET A 7 -5.70 5.52 16.82
CA MET A 7 -5.19 6.55 15.89
C MET A 7 -5.04 5.96 14.49
N GLY A 8 -5.79 6.50 13.52
CA GLY A 8 -5.75 6.00 12.14
C GLY A 8 -6.58 6.84 11.18
N THR A 9 -6.45 6.59 9.86
CA THR A 9 -7.11 7.43 8.87
C THR A 9 -7.76 6.63 7.72
N PRO A 10 -7.06 5.79 6.93
CA PRO A 10 -7.60 5.12 5.75
C PRO A 10 -8.46 3.89 6.09
N ASP A 11 -8.98 3.23 5.06
CA ASP A 11 -9.76 2.00 5.20
C ASP A 11 -9.02 0.89 5.94
N PHE A 12 -7.71 0.79 5.75
CA PHE A 12 -6.84 -0.13 6.49
C PHE A 12 -6.98 0.05 8.01
N ALA A 13 -7.00 1.30 8.46
CA ALA A 13 -7.19 1.63 9.88
C ALA A 13 -8.64 1.43 10.32
N LYS A 14 -9.61 1.73 9.48
CA LYS A 14 -11.04 1.51 9.78
C LYS A 14 -11.34 0.06 10.14
N GLU A 15 -10.82 -0.91 9.36
CA GLU A 15 -11.05 -2.32 9.65
C GLU A 15 -10.41 -2.76 10.97
N SER A 16 -9.21 -2.24 11.29
CA SER A 16 -8.58 -2.47 12.58
C SER A 16 -9.41 -1.91 13.74
N LEU A 17 -9.96 -0.70 13.61
CA LEU A 17 -10.85 -0.12 14.61
C LEU A 17 -12.11 -0.97 14.79
N LYS A 18 -12.71 -1.43 13.70
CA LYS A 18 -13.88 -2.31 13.72
C LYS A 18 -13.59 -3.60 14.46
N CYS A 19 -12.47 -4.27 14.19
CA CYS A 19 -12.07 -5.49 14.91
C CYS A 19 -11.94 -5.25 16.43
N LEU A 20 -11.40 -4.10 16.84
CA LEU A 20 -11.29 -3.75 18.27
C LEU A 20 -12.66 -3.54 18.94
N VAL A 21 -13.59 -2.88 18.24
CA VAL A 21 -14.98 -2.68 18.73
C VAL A 21 -15.71 -4.03 18.83
N GLU A 22 -15.60 -4.88 17.82
CA GLU A 22 -16.20 -6.23 17.81
C GLU A 22 -15.61 -7.13 18.90
N ALA A 23 -14.32 -6.99 19.21
CA ALA A 23 -13.65 -7.68 20.32
C ALA A 23 -14.03 -7.11 21.72
N LYS A 24 -14.94 -6.13 21.77
CA LYS A 24 -15.47 -5.52 23.01
C LYS A 24 -14.44 -4.77 23.84
N HIS A 25 -13.39 -4.25 23.21
CA HIS A 25 -12.52 -3.29 23.89
C HIS A 25 -13.23 -1.94 24.09
N ASN A 26 -12.83 -1.20 25.11
CA ASN A 26 -13.35 0.12 25.38
C ASN A 26 -12.58 1.18 24.60
N ILE A 27 -13.17 1.72 23.55
CA ILE A 27 -12.56 2.79 22.73
C ILE A 27 -12.85 4.15 23.38
N LEU A 28 -11.85 4.69 24.06
CA LEU A 28 -11.96 5.98 24.77
C LEU A 28 -11.99 7.16 23.80
N ALA A 29 -11.24 7.08 22.72
CA ALA A 29 -11.14 8.11 21.70
C ALA A 29 -10.65 7.52 20.38
N VAL A 30 -11.10 8.11 19.29
CA VAL A 30 -10.62 7.88 17.92
C VAL A 30 -9.95 9.15 17.41
N VAL A 31 -8.67 9.06 17.08
CA VAL A 31 -7.89 10.16 16.54
C VAL A 31 -7.65 9.93 15.06
N THR A 32 -8.09 10.84 14.22
CA THR A 32 -7.94 10.74 12.77
C THR A 32 -7.51 12.09 12.18
N ASN A 33 -6.99 12.06 10.94
CA ASN A 33 -6.63 13.30 10.28
C ASN A 33 -7.87 14.17 9.98
N PRO A 34 -7.71 15.51 9.92
CA PRO A 34 -8.78 16.41 9.50
C PRO A 34 -9.35 16.02 8.13
N ASP A 35 -10.62 16.35 7.94
CA ASP A 35 -11.31 16.17 6.66
C ASP A 35 -10.53 16.89 5.54
N LYS A 36 -10.49 16.28 4.37
CA LYS A 36 -9.77 16.84 3.22
C LYS A 36 -10.69 17.04 2.04
N PRO A 37 -10.48 18.10 1.25
CA PRO A 37 -11.21 18.27 0.01
C PRO A 37 -10.86 17.16 -0.98
N GLN A 38 -11.88 16.54 -1.58
CA GLN A 38 -11.71 15.47 -2.57
C GLN A 38 -12.56 15.72 -3.83
N GLY A 39 -12.10 15.15 -4.94
CA GLY A 39 -12.78 15.19 -6.23
C GLY A 39 -12.77 16.57 -6.90
N ARG A 40 -13.38 16.66 -8.10
CA ARG A 40 -13.46 17.90 -8.90
C ARG A 40 -14.23 19.04 -8.23
N GLY A 41 -15.11 18.71 -7.29
CA GLY A 41 -15.94 19.68 -6.53
C GLY A 41 -15.31 20.12 -5.21
N MET A 42 -14.10 19.69 -4.84
CA MET A 42 -13.41 20.04 -3.59
C MET A 42 -14.28 19.88 -2.35
N LYS A 43 -15.20 18.91 -2.34
CA LYS A 43 -16.05 18.62 -1.18
C LYS A 43 -15.21 18.07 -0.04
N MET A 44 -15.45 18.58 1.17
CA MET A 44 -14.81 18.04 2.38
C MET A 44 -15.31 16.61 2.63
N VAL A 45 -14.40 15.66 2.68
CA VAL A 45 -14.71 14.24 2.88
C VAL A 45 -14.08 13.77 4.18
N ALA A 46 -14.92 13.18 5.02
CA ALA A 46 -14.48 12.54 6.25
C ALA A 46 -13.65 11.29 5.95
N SER A 47 -12.62 11.04 6.77
CA SER A 47 -11.83 9.82 6.66
C SER A 47 -12.70 8.56 6.90
N PRO A 48 -12.34 7.39 6.33
CA PRO A 48 -13.01 6.14 6.62
C PRO A 48 -13.12 5.82 8.12
N VAL A 49 -12.06 6.13 8.87
CA VAL A 49 -12.05 5.98 10.34
C VAL A 49 -13.07 6.92 11.02
N LYS A 50 -13.14 8.18 10.58
CA LYS A 50 -14.12 9.14 11.12
C LYS A 50 -15.56 8.69 10.83
N GLN A 51 -15.83 8.23 9.61
CA GLN A 51 -17.17 7.75 9.24
C GLN A 51 -17.60 6.60 10.16
N TYR A 52 -16.75 5.58 10.32
CA TYR A 52 -17.02 4.46 11.22
C TYR A 52 -17.21 4.89 12.68
N ALA A 53 -16.39 5.82 13.16
CA ALA A 53 -16.49 6.32 14.52
C ALA A 53 -17.82 7.06 14.77
N LEU A 54 -18.29 7.88 13.81
CA LEU A 54 -19.59 8.56 13.89
C LEU A 54 -20.75 7.55 13.91
N GLU A 55 -20.73 6.54 13.07
CA GLU A 55 -21.74 5.47 12.99
C GLU A 55 -21.86 4.67 14.29
N ASN A 56 -20.77 4.58 15.06
CA ASN A 56 -20.71 3.82 16.32
C ASN A 56 -20.70 4.70 17.57
N GLY A 57 -20.93 6.02 17.45
CA GLY A 57 -21.00 6.93 18.58
C GLY A 57 -19.70 7.07 19.36
N LEU A 58 -18.55 6.89 18.71
CA LEU A 58 -17.23 7.00 19.33
C LEU A 58 -16.76 8.46 19.37
N GLU A 59 -16.07 8.84 20.43
CA GLU A 59 -15.48 10.18 20.60
C GLU A 59 -14.36 10.42 19.58
N ILE A 60 -14.37 11.54 18.85
CA ILE A 60 -13.47 11.83 17.74
C ILE A 60 -12.63 13.07 18.00
N TYR A 61 -11.32 12.95 17.73
CA TYR A 61 -10.37 14.05 17.74
C TYR A 61 -9.67 14.17 16.38
N GLN A 62 -9.60 15.39 15.83
CA GLN A 62 -8.95 15.66 14.53
C GLN A 62 -7.89 16.76 14.66
N PRO A 63 -6.79 16.52 15.41
CA PRO A 63 -5.76 17.55 15.56
C PRO A 63 -5.02 17.79 14.24
N GLU A 64 -4.86 19.05 13.86
CA GLU A 64 -4.03 19.41 12.69
C GLU A 64 -2.57 19.02 12.93
N LYS A 65 -2.09 19.25 14.16
CA LYS A 65 -0.74 18.89 14.59
C LYS A 65 -0.82 18.06 15.88
N VAL A 66 0.00 17.03 15.97
CA VAL A 66 0.16 16.21 17.18
C VAL A 66 1.38 16.68 17.97
N ARG A 67 2.48 16.98 17.24
CA ARG A 67 3.71 17.50 17.83
C ARG A 67 3.51 18.95 18.27
N ASN A 68 4.04 19.30 19.47
CA ASN A 68 3.91 20.61 20.08
C ASN A 68 2.44 21.05 20.30
N ASN A 69 1.55 20.10 20.55
CA ASN A 69 0.15 20.35 20.85
C ASN A 69 -0.18 19.91 22.28
N THR A 70 0.21 20.73 23.24
CA THR A 70 0.07 20.44 24.67
C THR A 70 -1.38 20.16 25.06
N GLU A 71 -2.34 20.94 24.52
CA GLU A 71 -3.77 20.75 24.81
C GLU A 71 -4.25 19.35 24.39
N PHE A 72 -3.89 18.91 23.20
CA PHE A 72 -4.24 17.60 22.71
C PHE A 72 -3.59 16.49 23.56
N ILE A 73 -2.31 16.63 23.88
CA ILE A 73 -1.59 15.64 24.69
C ILE A 73 -2.19 15.51 26.09
N GLU A 74 -2.53 16.61 26.75
CA GLU A 74 -3.18 16.60 28.08
C GLU A 74 -4.60 15.99 28.02
N LYS A 75 -5.34 16.22 26.94
CA LYS A 75 -6.64 15.53 26.72
C LYS A 75 -6.45 14.01 26.62
N MET A 76 -5.48 13.53 25.82
CA MET A 76 -5.21 12.09 25.69
C MET A 76 -4.75 11.48 27.02
N LYS A 77 -3.94 12.20 27.76
CA LYS A 77 -3.46 11.78 29.08
C LYS A 77 -4.60 11.69 30.11
N ALA A 78 -5.53 12.64 30.08
CA ALA A 78 -6.70 12.66 30.97
C ALA A 78 -7.62 11.46 30.77
N LEU A 79 -7.66 10.86 29.57
CA LEU A 79 -8.41 9.64 29.26
C LEU A 79 -7.85 8.39 29.92
N LYS A 80 -6.59 8.39 30.35
CA LYS A 80 -5.90 7.27 31.04
C LYS A 80 -5.99 5.95 30.24
N PRO A 81 -5.55 5.93 28.97
CA PRO A 81 -5.58 4.71 28.18
C PRO A 81 -4.63 3.64 28.72
N ASP A 82 -5.02 2.37 28.58
CA ASP A 82 -4.11 1.24 28.82
C ASP A 82 -3.14 1.09 27.65
N VAL A 83 -3.61 1.29 26.41
CA VAL A 83 -2.83 1.18 25.18
C VAL A 83 -3.29 2.23 24.17
N ILE A 84 -2.38 2.66 23.29
CA ILE A 84 -2.69 3.44 22.10
C ILE A 84 -2.41 2.57 20.88
N CYS A 85 -3.43 2.32 20.04
CA CYS A 85 -3.28 1.59 18.80
C CYS A 85 -3.15 2.57 17.63
N VAL A 86 -2.09 2.44 16.85
CA VAL A 86 -1.76 3.34 15.73
C VAL A 86 -1.76 2.52 14.43
N VAL A 87 -2.60 2.88 13.49
CA VAL A 87 -2.73 2.17 12.22
C VAL A 87 -2.84 3.18 11.07
N ALA A 88 -1.80 3.26 10.26
CA ALA A 88 -1.75 4.16 9.10
C ALA A 88 -2.24 5.60 9.42
N TYR A 89 -1.77 6.16 10.52
CA TYR A 89 -2.14 7.52 10.96
C TYR A 89 -1.43 8.60 10.14
N GLY A 90 -0.18 8.33 9.73
CA GLY A 90 0.58 9.19 8.83
C GLY A 90 1.19 10.45 9.50
N LYS A 91 1.30 10.48 10.82
CA LYS A 91 2.00 11.52 11.58
C LYS A 91 2.96 10.90 12.58
N ILE A 92 4.11 11.55 12.78
CA ILE A 92 5.07 11.16 13.81
C ILE A 92 4.52 11.52 15.18
N LEU A 93 4.49 10.57 16.10
CA LEU A 93 4.03 10.77 17.47
C LEU A 93 5.18 11.30 18.33
N PRO A 94 4.97 12.37 19.11
CA PRO A 94 5.97 12.86 20.04
C PRO A 94 6.14 11.93 21.24
N GLN A 95 7.31 11.96 21.87
CA GLN A 95 7.64 11.09 23.00
C GLN A 95 6.63 11.22 24.16
N GLU A 96 6.12 12.43 24.39
CA GLU A 96 5.11 12.68 25.43
C GLU A 96 3.84 11.86 25.20
N LEU A 97 3.42 11.68 23.95
CA LEU A 97 2.26 10.85 23.60
C LEU A 97 2.58 9.36 23.72
N LEU A 98 3.77 8.94 23.27
CA LEU A 98 4.23 7.55 23.36
C LEU A 98 4.31 7.07 24.83
N ASN A 99 4.55 7.97 25.76
CA ASN A 99 4.70 7.66 27.20
C ASN A 99 3.35 7.64 27.96
N ILE A 100 2.22 7.99 27.32
CA ILE A 100 0.92 8.04 28.02
C ILE A 100 0.42 6.65 28.42
N PRO A 101 0.32 5.65 27.51
CA PRO A 101 -0.31 4.38 27.83
C PRO A 101 0.62 3.47 28.63
N LYS A 102 0.08 2.80 29.65
CA LYS A 102 0.83 1.89 30.52
C LYS A 102 1.41 0.68 29.77
N LEU A 103 0.68 0.20 28.76
CA LEU A 103 1.04 -0.98 27.96
C LEU A 103 1.72 -0.62 26.64
N GLY A 104 2.00 0.68 26.44
CA GLY A 104 2.71 1.19 25.26
C GLY A 104 1.80 1.53 24.07
N CYS A 105 2.42 2.07 23.04
CA CYS A 105 1.79 2.34 21.74
C CYS A 105 2.08 1.19 20.80
N ILE A 106 1.03 0.65 20.16
CA ILE A 106 1.11 -0.50 19.25
C ILE A 106 0.82 -0.04 17.84
N ASN A 107 1.71 -0.36 16.90
CA ASN A 107 1.51 -0.10 15.48
C ASN A 107 1.21 -1.40 14.72
N VAL A 108 0.34 -1.30 13.71
CA VAL A 108 0.12 -2.33 12.70
C VAL A 108 0.82 -1.89 11.42
N HIS A 109 1.93 -2.56 11.11
CA HIS A 109 2.78 -2.22 9.97
C HIS A 109 2.60 -3.20 8.81
N GLY A 110 2.47 -2.68 7.59
CA GLY A 110 2.14 -3.44 6.38
C GLY A 110 3.33 -4.16 5.74
N SER A 111 4.23 -4.74 6.53
CA SER A 111 5.32 -5.59 6.05
C SER A 111 5.76 -6.60 7.11
N LEU A 112 6.62 -7.53 6.73
CA LEU A 112 7.38 -8.40 7.64
C LEU A 112 8.65 -7.66 8.09
N LEU A 113 8.55 -6.86 9.15
CA LEU A 113 9.70 -6.16 9.72
C LEU A 113 10.84 -7.13 10.07
N PRO A 114 12.12 -6.72 9.89
CA PRO A 114 12.60 -5.36 9.61
C PRO A 114 12.60 -4.90 8.15
N LYS A 115 12.04 -5.70 7.21
CA LYS A 115 11.90 -5.26 5.82
C LYS A 115 10.85 -4.15 5.69
N TYR A 116 11.13 -3.17 4.82
CA TYR A 116 10.18 -2.13 4.41
C TYR A 116 9.72 -1.21 5.55
N ARG A 117 10.64 -0.70 6.38
CA ARG A 117 10.33 0.41 7.29
C ARG A 117 9.94 1.64 6.50
N GLY A 118 8.88 2.35 6.90
CA GLY A 118 8.47 3.61 6.27
C GLY A 118 7.06 3.66 5.74
N ALA A 119 6.81 4.57 4.78
CA ALA A 119 5.47 5.04 4.45
C ALA A 119 4.69 4.15 3.47
N ALA A 120 5.37 3.31 2.65
CA ALA A 120 4.75 2.57 1.56
C ALA A 120 5.15 1.08 1.49
N PRO A 121 5.15 0.33 2.62
CA PRO A 121 5.67 -1.04 2.68
C PRO A 121 4.96 -1.99 1.72
N ILE A 122 3.64 -1.91 1.62
CA ILE A 122 2.82 -2.79 0.77
C ILE A 122 3.16 -2.59 -0.71
N GLN A 123 3.27 -1.32 -1.13
CA GLN A 123 3.62 -0.97 -2.50
C GLN A 123 5.03 -1.46 -2.87
N TRP A 124 6.00 -1.25 -1.99
CA TRP A 124 7.39 -1.65 -2.24
C TRP A 124 7.57 -3.15 -2.34
N ALA A 125 6.84 -3.95 -1.56
CA ALA A 125 6.85 -5.41 -1.70
C ALA A 125 6.40 -5.85 -3.11
N VAL A 126 5.35 -5.23 -3.66
CA VAL A 126 4.87 -5.52 -5.02
C VAL A 126 5.83 -4.97 -6.09
N LEU A 127 6.34 -3.75 -5.93
CA LEU A 127 7.29 -3.12 -6.85
C LEU A 127 8.59 -3.91 -7.00
N ASN A 128 9.07 -4.47 -5.89
CA ASN A 128 10.28 -5.31 -5.88
C ASN A 128 10.05 -6.75 -6.36
N GLY A 129 8.80 -7.14 -6.61
CA GLY A 129 8.47 -8.49 -7.06
C GLY A 129 8.60 -9.56 -5.98
N ASP A 130 8.47 -9.18 -4.71
CA ASP A 130 8.50 -10.15 -3.60
C ASP A 130 7.39 -11.18 -3.78
N LYS A 131 7.66 -12.41 -3.37
CA LYS A 131 6.68 -13.51 -3.40
C LYS A 131 5.84 -13.56 -2.14
N THR A 132 6.35 -13.01 -1.04
CA THR A 132 5.68 -12.96 0.25
C THR A 132 5.85 -11.58 0.88
N THR A 133 4.87 -11.20 1.67
CA THR A 133 4.89 -10.03 2.55
C THR A 133 4.06 -10.36 3.79
N GLY A 134 3.60 -9.38 4.53
CA GLY A 134 2.72 -9.64 5.67
C GLY A 134 2.42 -8.40 6.49
N ILE A 135 1.99 -8.66 7.70
CA ILE A 135 1.74 -7.65 8.73
C ILE A 135 2.65 -7.95 9.92
N THR A 136 3.19 -6.90 10.50
CA THR A 136 3.87 -6.93 11.80
C THR A 136 3.15 -6.01 12.76
N THR A 137 2.79 -6.50 13.95
CA THR A 137 2.44 -5.65 15.07
C THR A 137 3.69 -5.39 15.89
N MET A 138 3.89 -4.16 16.34
CA MET A 138 5.10 -3.75 17.05
C MET A 138 4.82 -2.70 18.11
N TYR A 139 5.66 -2.61 19.13
CA TYR A 139 5.73 -1.45 20.02
C TYR A 139 6.32 -0.26 19.27
N MET A 140 5.76 0.91 19.46
CA MET A 140 6.32 2.12 18.87
C MET A 140 7.38 2.73 19.78
N ASP A 141 8.42 3.25 19.17
CA ASP A 141 9.45 4.06 19.79
C ASP A 141 9.60 5.41 19.03
N ALA A 142 10.63 6.17 19.34
CA ALA A 142 10.88 7.47 18.68
C ALA A 142 11.40 7.34 17.24
N GLY A 143 11.81 6.15 16.82
CA GLY A 143 12.30 5.87 15.46
C GLY A 143 11.16 5.57 14.47
N MET A 144 11.51 5.51 13.20
CA MET A 144 10.56 5.14 12.16
C MET A 144 10.52 3.62 12.02
N ASP A 145 9.46 3.00 12.54
CA ASP A 145 9.22 1.55 12.50
C ASP A 145 10.39 0.71 13.07
N THR A 146 11.03 1.19 14.13
CA THR A 146 12.22 0.59 14.75
C THR A 146 11.93 -0.19 16.02
N GLY A 147 10.73 -0.09 16.55
CA GLY A 147 10.35 -0.70 17.84
C GLY A 147 10.33 -2.23 17.83
N ASP A 148 10.22 -2.81 19.02
CA ASP A 148 10.20 -4.26 19.19
C ASP A 148 8.96 -4.89 18.55
N MET A 149 9.16 -5.93 17.76
CA MET A 149 8.09 -6.69 17.09
C MET A 149 7.36 -7.60 18.07
N ILE A 150 6.05 -7.75 17.87
CA ILE A 150 5.20 -8.57 18.74
C ILE A 150 4.72 -9.82 18.00
N LEU A 151 3.94 -9.63 16.94
CA LEU A 151 3.46 -10.73 16.10
C LEU A 151 3.69 -10.41 14.63
N LYS A 152 3.83 -11.46 13.83
CA LYS A 152 3.91 -11.39 12.37
C LYS A 152 2.91 -12.36 11.75
N GLN A 153 2.30 -11.95 10.65
CA GLN A 153 1.48 -12.81 9.82
C GLN A 153 1.94 -12.68 8.37
N GLU A 154 2.53 -13.75 7.85
CA GLU A 154 2.97 -13.82 6.44
C GLU A 154 1.80 -14.10 5.51
N VAL A 155 1.87 -13.56 4.29
CA VAL A 155 0.96 -13.84 3.18
C VAL A 155 1.74 -13.93 1.87
N GLU A 156 1.25 -14.75 0.95
CA GLU A 156 1.76 -14.80 -0.42
C GLU A 156 1.25 -13.62 -1.24
N ILE A 157 2.10 -13.11 -2.14
CA ILE A 157 1.74 -12.14 -3.17
C ILE A 157 1.56 -12.89 -4.48
N GLY A 158 0.36 -12.86 -5.02
CA GLY A 158 0.05 -13.48 -6.31
C GLY A 158 0.85 -12.86 -7.47
N GLU A 159 1.13 -13.65 -8.49
CA GLU A 159 1.96 -13.23 -9.63
C GLU A 159 1.43 -11.98 -10.35
N ASP A 160 0.10 -11.86 -10.47
CA ASP A 160 -0.59 -10.73 -11.09
C ASP A 160 -1.29 -9.83 -10.07
N GLU A 161 -1.16 -10.13 -8.77
CA GLU A 161 -1.82 -9.39 -7.70
C GLU A 161 -1.34 -7.95 -7.65
N THR A 162 -2.27 -7.01 -7.66
CA THR A 162 -2.00 -5.58 -7.57
C THR A 162 -1.83 -5.14 -6.11
N THR A 163 -1.23 -3.98 -5.91
CA THR A 163 -1.16 -3.37 -4.57
C THR A 163 -2.55 -3.17 -3.97
N GLY A 164 -3.57 -2.83 -4.77
CA GLY A 164 -4.93 -2.67 -4.26
C GLY A 164 -5.50 -3.96 -3.70
N GLU A 165 -5.37 -5.08 -4.44
CA GLU A 165 -5.83 -6.40 -3.99
C GLU A 165 -5.05 -6.88 -2.75
N LEU A 166 -3.74 -6.69 -2.73
CA LEU A 166 -2.90 -7.01 -1.58
C LEU A 166 -3.26 -6.14 -0.35
N TRP A 167 -3.55 -4.85 -0.57
CA TRP A 167 -4.02 -3.94 0.48
C TRP A 167 -5.29 -4.47 1.14
N ASP A 168 -6.28 -4.88 0.35
CA ASP A 168 -7.54 -5.42 0.87
C ASP A 168 -7.33 -6.71 1.67
N LYS A 169 -6.43 -7.58 1.20
CA LYS A 169 -6.03 -8.81 1.92
C LYS A 169 -5.39 -8.49 3.26
N LEU A 170 -4.39 -7.60 3.26
CA LEU A 170 -3.65 -7.22 4.46
C LEU A 170 -4.48 -6.41 5.46
N THR A 171 -5.48 -5.65 4.99
CA THR A 171 -6.40 -4.89 5.82
C THR A 171 -7.16 -5.81 6.81
N LYS A 172 -7.66 -6.94 6.35
CA LYS A 172 -8.37 -7.93 7.19
C LYS A 172 -7.43 -8.57 8.21
N ILE A 173 -6.29 -9.04 7.72
CA ILE A 173 -5.25 -9.69 8.54
C ILE A 173 -4.73 -8.73 9.62
N GLY A 174 -4.53 -7.46 9.29
CA GLY A 174 -4.04 -6.44 10.23
C GLY A 174 -4.96 -6.23 11.41
N GLY A 175 -6.27 -6.17 11.19
CA GLY A 175 -7.26 -6.03 12.25
C GLY A 175 -7.29 -7.25 13.19
N GLU A 176 -7.33 -8.46 12.61
CA GLU A 176 -7.32 -9.71 13.39
C GLU A 176 -6.02 -9.87 14.19
N LEU A 177 -4.88 -9.55 13.58
CA LEU A 177 -3.58 -9.64 14.24
C LEU A 177 -3.44 -8.63 15.38
N LEU A 178 -4.03 -7.43 15.22
CA LEU A 178 -4.06 -6.43 16.29
C LEU A 178 -4.83 -6.94 17.51
N VAL A 179 -6.00 -7.53 17.32
CA VAL A 179 -6.79 -8.12 18.43
C VAL A 179 -5.98 -9.20 19.17
N LYS A 180 -5.38 -10.16 18.43
CA LYS A 180 -4.51 -11.19 19.01
C LYS A 180 -3.32 -10.60 19.78
N THR A 181 -2.75 -9.52 19.26
CA THR A 181 -1.64 -8.80 19.90
C THR A 181 -2.07 -8.21 21.24
N LEU A 182 -3.24 -7.58 21.28
CA LEU A 182 -3.76 -6.97 22.50
C LEU A 182 -4.13 -8.02 23.56
N ASP A 183 -4.65 -9.18 23.15
CA ASP A 183 -4.91 -10.30 24.04
C ASP A 183 -3.62 -10.77 24.74
N LEU A 184 -2.51 -10.87 23.99
CA LEU A 184 -1.20 -11.23 24.57
C LEU A 184 -0.65 -10.14 25.49
N ILE A 185 -0.85 -8.88 25.15
CA ILE A 185 -0.43 -7.75 25.96
C ILE A 185 -1.21 -7.73 27.29
N GLU A 186 -2.54 -7.90 27.25
CA GLU A 186 -3.39 -7.95 28.44
C GLU A 186 -3.00 -9.09 29.37
N GLN A 187 -2.60 -10.25 28.82
CA GLN A 187 -2.11 -11.40 29.58
C GLN A 187 -0.67 -11.27 30.07
N GLY A 188 0.05 -10.22 29.70
CA GLY A 188 1.49 -10.06 30.00
C GLY A 188 2.39 -11.08 29.28
N LYS A 189 1.93 -11.65 28.16
CA LYS A 189 2.62 -12.68 27.36
C LYS A 189 3.11 -12.19 25.99
N ALA A 190 2.93 -10.91 25.68
CA ALA A 190 3.36 -10.35 24.41
C ALA A 190 4.90 -10.42 24.28
N PRO A 191 5.42 -11.02 23.20
CA PRO A 191 6.85 -11.02 22.96
C PRO A 191 7.36 -9.61 22.65
N LYS A 192 8.67 -9.42 22.82
CA LYS A 192 9.41 -8.20 22.47
C LYS A 192 10.65 -8.61 21.68
N GLU A 193 10.46 -8.86 20.39
CA GLU A 193 11.53 -9.26 19.51
C GLU A 193 12.21 -8.02 18.93
N LYS A 194 13.47 -7.78 19.25
CA LYS A 194 14.23 -6.67 18.68
C LYS A 194 14.44 -6.87 17.19
N GLN A 195 14.31 -5.79 16.45
CA GLN A 195 14.65 -5.78 15.03
C GLN A 195 16.17 -5.82 14.86
N GLY A 196 16.64 -6.66 13.93
CA GLY A 196 18.05 -6.71 13.55
C GLY A 196 18.49 -5.48 12.72
N GLU A 197 19.81 -5.45 12.43
CA GLU A 197 20.41 -4.37 11.61
C GLU A 197 20.12 -4.51 10.11
N ASP A 198 19.70 -5.69 9.67
CA ASP A 198 19.38 -5.99 8.26
C ASP A 198 17.95 -5.54 7.92
N PHE A 199 17.77 -4.24 7.74
CA PHE A 199 16.49 -3.63 7.41
C PHE A 199 16.48 -3.02 6.01
N THR A 200 15.29 -2.88 5.43
CA THR A 200 15.08 -2.13 4.19
C THR A 200 14.08 -1.00 4.39
N MET A 201 14.18 0.04 3.56
CA MET A 201 13.30 1.20 3.62
C MET A 201 12.22 1.15 2.54
N ALA A 202 11.04 1.65 2.86
CA ALA A 202 9.90 1.81 1.96
C ALA A 202 9.45 3.27 1.96
N PRO A 203 10.20 4.17 1.28
CA PRO A 203 9.87 5.58 1.25
C PRO A 203 8.54 5.84 0.55
N MET A 204 7.98 7.03 0.77
CA MET A 204 6.77 7.47 0.07
C MET A 204 7.00 7.49 -1.44
N LEU A 205 6.03 7.01 -2.20
CA LEU A 205 6.10 6.98 -3.66
C LEU A 205 5.95 8.37 -4.25
N SER A 206 6.75 8.68 -5.26
CA SER A 206 6.65 9.92 -6.03
C SER A 206 6.03 9.68 -7.42
N LYS A 207 5.49 10.74 -8.01
CA LYS A 207 4.88 10.64 -9.35
C LYS A 207 5.91 10.32 -10.44
N GLU A 208 7.15 10.71 -10.24
CA GLU A 208 8.27 10.48 -11.16
C GLU A 208 8.60 8.99 -11.27
N MET A 209 8.46 8.24 -10.16
CA MET A 209 8.68 6.79 -10.13
C MET A 209 7.71 6.02 -11.03
N ALA A 210 6.56 6.61 -11.35
CA ALA A 210 5.55 5.97 -12.20
C ALA A 210 5.89 6.00 -13.70
N LYS A 211 6.93 6.72 -14.11
CA LYS A 211 7.39 6.75 -15.50
C LYS A 211 8.15 5.47 -15.82
N ILE A 212 7.70 4.76 -16.85
CA ILE A 212 8.37 3.56 -17.33
C ILE A 212 9.68 3.95 -18.00
N ASP A 213 10.77 3.32 -17.58
CA ASP A 213 12.10 3.45 -18.20
C ASP A 213 12.38 2.21 -19.05
N TRP A 214 11.94 2.26 -20.30
CA TRP A 214 12.09 1.15 -21.25
C TRP A 214 13.53 0.70 -21.42
N GLN A 215 14.49 1.63 -21.40
CA GLN A 215 15.90 1.35 -21.67
C GLN A 215 16.59 0.62 -20.53
N ASN A 216 16.12 0.80 -19.29
CA ASN A 216 16.78 0.27 -18.11
C ASN A 216 15.97 -0.81 -17.39
N GLN A 217 14.65 -0.87 -17.57
CA GLN A 217 13.78 -1.85 -16.90
C GLN A 217 13.52 -3.09 -17.76
N THR A 218 13.54 -4.27 -17.14
CA THR A 218 13.07 -5.52 -17.74
C THR A 218 11.54 -5.55 -17.80
N ALA A 219 10.97 -6.43 -18.61
CA ALA A 219 9.52 -6.63 -18.69
C ALA A 219 8.93 -6.99 -17.31
N GLU A 220 9.62 -7.78 -16.51
CA GLU A 220 9.20 -8.14 -15.16
C GLU A 220 9.18 -6.92 -14.24
N GLN A 221 10.22 -6.09 -14.26
CA GLN A 221 10.26 -4.85 -13.47
C GLN A 221 9.15 -3.88 -13.87
N ILE A 222 8.84 -3.76 -15.17
CA ILE A 222 7.75 -2.91 -15.65
C ILE A 222 6.39 -3.50 -15.26
N LYS A 223 6.19 -4.82 -15.34
CA LYS A 223 4.98 -5.50 -14.85
C LYS A 223 4.78 -5.21 -13.36
N ASN A 224 5.84 -5.33 -12.55
CA ASN A 224 5.80 -5.03 -11.13
C ASN A 224 5.50 -3.54 -10.85
N LEU A 225 6.05 -2.62 -11.66
CA LEU A 225 5.72 -1.20 -11.59
C LEU A 225 4.24 -0.96 -11.87
N ILE A 226 3.68 -1.59 -12.92
CA ILE A 226 2.27 -1.47 -13.30
C ILE A 226 1.36 -1.95 -12.17
N ARG A 227 1.57 -3.17 -11.66
CA ARG A 227 0.74 -3.74 -10.60
C ARG A 227 0.99 -3.11 -9.23
N GLY A 228 2.23 -2.67 -8.95
CA GLY A 228 2.62 -2.00 -7.71
C GLY A 228 2.02 -0.60 -7.56
N LEU A 229 1.76 0.09 -8.66
CA LEU A 229 1.14 1.42 -8.67
C LEU A 229 -0.38 1.39 -8.93
N ASN A 230 -0.98 0.22 -9.10
CA ASN A 230 -2.42 0.04 -9.29
C ASN A 230 -3.10 -0.16 -7.92
N PRO A 231 -4.16 0.61 -7.56
CA PRO A 231 -4.99 1.44 -8.45
C PRO A 231 -4.70 2.95 -8.39
N ILE A 232 -3.74 3.43 -7.62
CA ILE A 232 -3.67 4.85 -7.24
C ILE A 232 -2.97 5.70 -8.30
N MET A 233 -1.75 5.33 -8.71
CA MET A 233 -0.92 6.19 -9.58
C MET A 233 -0.97 5.77 -11.04
N GLY A 234 -0.86 4.45 -11.31
CA GLY A 234 -0.68 3.86 -12.62
C GLY A 234 0.68 4.18 -13.24
N ALA A 235 1.37 3.16 -13.74
CA ALA A 235 2.60 3.35 -14.50
C ALA A 235 2.31 4.03 -15.84
N TYR A 236 3.20 4.89 -16.33
CA TYR A 236 2.95 5.62 -17.56
C TYR A 236 4.16 5.71 -18.49
N THR A 237 3.85 5.89 -19.76
CA THR A 237 4.79 6.19 -20.82
C THR A 237 4.25 7.32 -21.71
N PHE A 238 4.96 7.65 -22.78
CA PHE A 238 4.50 8.58 -23.81
C PHE A 238 4.50 7.91 -25.18
N LEU A 239 3.44 8.15 -25.93
CA LEU A 239 3.33 7.78 -27.35
C LEU A 239 2.97 9.06 -28.12
N ASP A 240 3.81 9.46 -29.09
CA ASP A 240 3.65 10.69 -29.89
C ASP A 240 3.41 11.93 -29.00
N GLY A 241 4.15 12.03 -27.89
CA GLY A 241 4.05 13.12 -26.93
C GLY A 241 2.82 13.10 -26.01
N LYS A 242 1.90 12.14 -26.19
CA LYS A 242 0.73 11.97 -25.36
C LYS A 242 0.97 10.94 -24.25
N LYS A 243 0.51 11.25 -23.05
CA LYS A 243 0.67 10.37 -21.89
C LYS A 243 -0.28 9.18 -21.97
N LEU A 244 0.27 7.98 -21.82
CA LEU A 244 -0.47 6.74 -21.68
C LEU A 244 -0.15 6.08 -20.33
N LYS A 245 -1.17 5.69 -19.58
CA LYS A 245 -1.03 4.86 -18.38
C LYS A 245 -1.34 3.42 -18.70
N PHE A 246 -0.57 2.52 -18.11
CA PHE A 246 -0.81 1.09 -18.13
C PHE A 246 -1.27 0.61 -16.75
N TRP A 247 -2.32 -0.22 -16.74
CA TRP A 247 -2.95 -0.68 -15.53
C TRP A 247 -2.88 -2.20 -15.35
N LYS A 248 -2.70 -2.93 -16.46
CA LYS A 248 -2.56 -4.39 -16.45
C LYS A 248 -1.67 -4.82 -17.58
N ALA A 249 -0.72 -5.71 -17.28
CA ALA A 249 0.18 -6.30 -18.25
C ALA A 249 0.50 -7.75 -17.89
N LYS A 250 0.87 -8.54 -18.90
CA LYS A 250 1.44 -9.87 -18.74
C LYS A 250 2.82 -9.92 -19.34
N LEU A 251 3.66 -10.81 -18.81
CA LEU A 251 4.91 -11.19 -19.45
C LEU A 251 4.61 -12.10 -20.63
N MET A 252 5.42 -11.98 -21.66
CA MET A 252 5.40 -12.86 -22.81
C MET A 252 6.83 -13.17 -23.24
N SER A 253 7.14 -14.42 -23.50
CA SER A 253 8.40 -14.80 -24.10
C SER A 253 8.36 -14.60 -25.62
N GLU A 254 9.53 -14.49 -26.26
CA GLU A 254 9.63 -14.43 -27.73
C GLU A 254 9.00 -15.67 -28.36
N GLN A 255 9.23 -16.85 -27.79
CA GLN A 255 8.68 -18.10 -28.29
C GLN A 255 7.14 -18.12 -28.21
N GLU A 256 6.56 -17.62 -27.12
CA GLU A 256 5.10 -17.48 -26.98
C GLU A 256 4.55 -16.48 -28.01
N LEU A 257 5.23 -15.33 -28.21
CA LEU A 257 4.83 -14.34 -29.20
C LEU A 257 4.79 -14.95 -30.61
N LEU A 258 5.88 -15.62 -31.01
CA LEU A 258 6.01 -16.23 -32.35
C LEU A 258 5.10 -17.45 -32.54
N THR A 259 4.75 -18.13 -31.46
CA THR A 259 3.77 -19.23 -31.50
C THR A 259 2.35 -18.70 -31.63
N THR A 260 2.05 -17.62 -30.93
CA THR A 260 0.74 -16.96 -30.94
C THR A 260 0.49 -16.21 -32.27
N PHE A 261 1.56 -15.64 -32.84
CA PHE A 261 1.54 -14.85 -34.08
C PHE A 261 2.58 -15.39 -35.07
N PRO A 262 2.29 -16.51 -35.77
CA PRO A 262 3.25 -17.11 -36.71
C PRO A 262 3.72 -16.19 -37.81
N GLU A 263 2.95 -15.16 -38.17
CA GLU A 263 3.31 -14.13 -39.12
C GLU A 263 4.53 -13.29 -38.70
N LEU A 264 4.86 -13.28 -37.40
CA LEU A 264 6.02 -12.54 -36.88
C LEU A 264 7.32 -13.34 -37.02
N LYS A 265 7.28 -14.62 -37.39
CA LYS A 265 8.49 -15.48 -37.53
C LYS A 265 9.50 -14.93 -38.53
N GLU A 266 9.03 -14.28 -39.58
CA GLU A 266 9.94 -13.65 -40.56
C GLU A 266 10.77 -12.49 -40.00
N TYR A 267 10.34 -11.94 -38.85
CA TYR A 267 11.01 -10.83 -38.15
C TYR A 267 11.78 -11.32 -36.90
N GLU A 268 11.80 -12.63 -36.60
CA GLU A 268 12.42 -13.19 -35.39
C GLU A 268 13.88 -12.71 -35.19
N TYR A 269 14.67 -12.70 -36.25
CA TYR A 269 16.07 -12.26 -36.23
C TYR A 269 16.22 -10.76 -35.92
N LYS A 270 15.18 -9.94 -36.14
CA LYS A 270 15.18 -8.50 -35.85
C LYS A 270 14.71 -8.16 -34.43
N LEU A 271 14.02 -9.07 -33.75
CA LEU A 271 13.44 -8.79 -32.43
C LEU A 271 14.52 -8.37 -31.41
N ASN A 272 15.69 -8.98 -31.49
CA ASN A 272 16.83 -8.65 -30.62
C ASN A 272 17.51 -7.32 -30.96
N GLU A 273 17.40 -6.86 -32.20
CA GLU A 273 17.99 -5.61 -32.69
C GLU A 273 17.13 -4.38 -32.43
N LEU A 274 15.83 -4.59 -32.12
CA LEU A 274 14.89 -3.49 -31.86
C LEU A 274 15.20 -2.83 -30.52
N GLU A 275 15.01 -1.52 -30.47
CA GLU A 275 15.16 -0.76 -29.23
C GLU A 275 14.07 -1.10 -28.21
N ALA A 276 14.40 -1.02 -26.93
CA ALA A 276 13.43 -1.15 -25.86
C ALA A 276 12.41 0.00 -25.94
N GLY A 277 11.13 -0.33 -25.71
CA GLY A 277 9.99 0.59 -25.93
C GLY A 277 9.35 0.46 -27.31
N THR A 278 9.93 -0.34 -28.22
CA THR A 278 9.34 -0.58 -29.55
C THR A 278 8.04 -1.38 -29.41
N ILE A 279 6.99 -0.92 -30.08
CA ILE A 279 5.75 -1.68 -30.29
C ILE A 279 6.04 -2.77 -31.32
N LEU A 280 6.02 -4.01 -30.88
CA LEU A 280 6.30 -5.17 -31.74
C LEU A 280 5.08 -5.54 -32.56
N PHE A 281 3.92 -5.51 -31.94
CA PHE A 281 2.68 -5.93 -32.57
C PHE A 281 1.47 -5.34 -31.84
N THR A 282 0.39 -5.13 -32.58
CA THR A 282 -0.91 -4.73 -32.05
C THR A 282 -2.00 -5.65 -32.58
N ASN A 283 -2.85 -6.14 -31.70
CA ASN A 283 -3.99 -6.98 -32.07
C ASN A 283 -5.23 -6.56 -31.27
N PRO A 284 -6.32 -6.12 -31.92
CA PRO A 284 -7.53 -5.68 -31.22
C PRO A 284 -8.18 -6.72 -30.31
N LYS A 285 -7.89 -8.02 -30.50
CA LYS A 285 -8.41 -9.09 -29.63
C LYS A 285 -7.45 -9.45 -28.50
N GLN A 286 -6.14 -9.25 -28.68
CA GLN A 286 -5.12 -9.74 -27.78
C GLN A 286 -4.29 -8.61 -27.13
N GLY A 287 -4.35 -7.39 -27.61
CA GLY A 287 -3.72 -6.23 -26.98
C GLY A 287 -2.52 -5.67 -27.74
N LEU A 288 -1.64 -5.02 -26.97
CA LEU A 288 -0.47 -4.28 -27.43
C LEU A 288 0.79 -4.98 -26.87
N PHE A 289 1.74 -5.29 -27.73
CA PHE A 289 2.97 -5.99 -27.37
C PHE A 289 4.16 -5.04 -27.51
N ILE A 290 4.91 -4.86 -26.42
CA ILE A 290 6.02 -3.90 -26.35
C ILE A 290 7.28 -4.61 -25.85
N LYS A 291 8.40 -4.36 -26.54
CA LYS A 291 9.72 -4.82 -26.12
C LYS A 291 10.18 -4.00 -24.90
N ALA A 292 10.64 -4.67 -23.87
CA ALA A 292 11.39 -4.06 -22.77
C ALA A 292 12.90 -4.27 -22.98
N LYS A 293 13.73 -3.76 -22.07
CA LYS A 293 15.18 -4.04 -22.07
C LYS A 293 15.45 -5.55 -22.18
N GLN A 294 14.69 -6.34 -21.46
CA GLN A 294 14.69 -7.79 -21.52
C GLN A 294 13.25 -8.29 -21.39
N GLY A 295 12.81 -9.14 -22.32
CA GLY A 295 11.47 -9.69 -22.39
C GLY A 295 10.46 -8.77 -23.06
N ILE A 296 9.22 -9.24 -23.14
CA ILE A 296 8.11 -8.59 -23.84
C ILE A 296 6.95 -8.44 -22.87
N LEU A 297 6.26 -7.32 -22.98
CA LEU A 297 5.02 -7.03 -22.25
C LEU A 297 3.83 -7.06 -23.20
N GLN A 298 2.80 -7.81 -22.82
CA GLN A 298 1.45 -7.69 -23.35
C GLN A 298 0.68 -6.71 -22.46
N ILE A 299 0.29 -5.56 -22.98
CA ILE A 299 -0.52 -4.57 -22.27
C ILE A 299 -2.00 -4.90 -22.46
N LEU A 300 -2.71 -5.09 -21.35
CA LEU A 300 -4.11 -5.52 -21.33
C LEU A 300 -5.09 -4.41 -20.98
N GLU A 301 -4.66 -3.45 -20.16
CA GLU A 301 -5.47 -2.29 -19.78
C GLU A 301 -4.67 -1.01 -19.88
N ILE A 302 -5.28 0.01 -20.49
CA ILE A 302 -4.65 1.28 -20.83
C ILE A 302 -5.58 2.45 -20.50
N GLN A 303 -4.98 3.60 -20.31
CA GLN A 303 -5.70 4.86 -20.14
C GLN A 303 -4.95 5.98 -20.86
N ALA A 304 -5.53 6.51 -21.90
CA ALA A 304 -5.04 7.72 -22.56
C ALA A 304 -5.27 8.96 -21.69
N GLU A 305 -4.54 10.01 -21.99
CA GLU A 305 -4.68 11.29 -21.30
C GLU A 305 -6.12 11.83 -21.43
N ASN A 306 -6.71 12.25 -20.32
CA ASN A 306 -8.09 12.72 -20.22
C ASN A 306 -9.19 11.70 -20.58
N ALA A 307 -8.84 10.42 -20.77
CA ALA A 307 -9.78 9.35 -21.04
C ALA A 307 -10.09 8.48 -19.81
N LYS A 308 -11.04 7.57 -19.94
CA LYS A 308 -11.29 6.53 -18.93
C LYS A 308 -10.32 5.36 -19.14
N ARG A 309 -10.04 4.63 -18.08
CA ARG A 309 -9.38 3.32 -18.13
C ARG A 309 -10.25 2.35 -18.94
N MET A 310 -9.64 1.60 -19.85
CA MET A 310 -10.31 0.66 -20.72
C MET A 310 -9.40 -0.52 -21.08
N SER A 311 -9.98 -1.58 -21.65
CA SER A 311 -9.17 -2.66 -22.21
C SER A 311 -8.32 -2.13 -23.38
N THR A 312 -7.13 -2.69 -23.55
CA THR A 312 -6.30 -2.35 -24.74
C THR A 312 -7.01 -2.75 -26.04
N SER A 313 -7.85 -3.78 -25.98
CA SER A 313 -8.71 -4.21 -27.09
C SER A 313 -9.66 -3.09 -27.53
N ASP A 314 -10.32 -2.41 -26.61
CA ASP A 314 -11.21 -1.28 -26.92
C ASP A 314 -10.42 -0.07 -27.42
N PHE A 315 -9.28 0.22 -26.80
CA PHE A 315 -8.39 1.30 -27.22
C PHE A 315 -7.89 1.15 -28.66
N LEU A 316 -7.58 -0.08 -29.11
CA LEU A 316 -7.09 -0.35 -30.45
C LEU A 316 -8.19 -0.36 -31.53
N ARG A 317 -9.46 -0.37 -31.13
CA ARG A 317 -10.60 -0.28 -32.06
C ARG A 317 -11.08 1.15 -32.33
N GLY A 318 -10.53 2.15 -31.64
CA GLY A 318 -10.90 3.55 -31.74
C GLY A 318 -11.60 4.05 -30.52
#